data_ec2231018d148d49cec224e0f6802beb
#
_entry.id   ec2231018d148d49cec224e0f6802beb
#
_cell.length_a   1.000
_cell.length_b   1.000
_cell.length_c   1.000
_cell.angle_alpha   90.00
_cell.angle_beta   90.00
_cell.angle_gamma   90.00
#
_symmetry.space_group_name_H-M   'P 1'
#
loop_
_entity.id
_entity.type
_entity.pdbx_description
1 polymer ?
#
loop_
_entity_poly.entity_id
_entity_poly.type
_entity_poly.pdbx_seq_one_letter_code
_entity_poly.pdbx_strand_id
1 'polypeptide(L)'
;MEVQLQELIEQIKKDGVEAAEAEAKAIVEAAKSDAEKIIADAQAQADKILSLARTETERMTKSSEDAIRQAGRNLLISFRESVTRELNAIIGENVTAVYSSDAFAGLIISIVESWAKKPDAEDI
;
A
#
# COMPACT_ATOMS: atom_id res chain seq x y z
N MET A 1 -85.47 27.92 9.72
CA MET A 1 -84.67 26.93 10.45
C MET A 1 -83.92 25.97 9.53
N GLU A 2 -84.51 25.52 8.45
CA GLU A 2 -83.82 24.61 7.49
C GLU A 2 -82.62 25.27 6.77
N VAL A 3 -82.73 26.58 6.43
CA VAL A 3 -81.70 27.35 5.77
C VAL A 3 -80.46 27.51 6.67
N GLN A 4 -80.66 27.77 7.97
CA GLN A 4 -79.55 27.89 8.97
C GLN A 4 -78.85 26.56 9.22
N LEU A 5 -79.60 25.46 9.16
CA LEU A 5 -78.99 24.12 9.31
C LEU A 5 -78.14 23.76 8.10
N GLN A 6 -78.62 24.06 6.88
CA GLN A 6 -77.84 23.84 5.65
C GLN A 6 -76.61 24.72 5.60
N GLU A 7 -76.69 25.97 5.97
CA GLU A 7 -75.53 26.88 6.05
C GLU A 7 -74.49 26.34 7.05
N LEU A 8 -74.93 25.82 8.20
CA LEU A 8 -74.05 25.22 9.17
C LEU A 8 -73.33 23.95 8.64
N ILE A 9 -74.08 23.10 7.95
CA ILE A 9 -73.50 21.90 7.33
C ILE A 9 -72.50 22.26 6.25
N GLU A 10 -72.81 23.21 5.39
CA GLU A 10 -71.87 23.71 4.38
C GLU A 10 -70.59 24.31 4.99
N GLN A 11 -70.75 25.06 6.07
CA GLN A 11 -69.58 25.62 6.78
C GLN A 11 -68.69 24.52 7.40
N ILE A 12 -69.31 23.51 8.02
CA ILE A 12 -68.56 22.37 8.59
C ILE A 12 -67.84 21.62 7.49
N LYS A 13 -68.49 21.36 6.36
CA LYS A 13 -67.86 20.72 5.21
C LYS A 13 -66.71 21.52 4.65
N LYS A 14 -66.90 22.83 4.49
CA LYS A 14 -65.86 23.74 4.02
C LYS A 14 -64.64 23.76 4.96
N ASP A 15 -64.89 23.92 6.24
CA ASP A 15 -63.81 23.95 7.26
C ASP A 15 -63.06 22.59 7.33
N GLY A 16 -63.81 21.50 7.20
CA GLY A 16 -63.22 20.17 7.15
C GLY A 16 -62.39 19.93 5.88
N VAL A 17 -62.83 20.40 4.72
CA VAL A 17 -62.04 20.29 3.47
C VAL A 17 -60.81 21.16 3.53
N GLU A 18 -60.93 22.43 3.99
CA GLU A 18 -59.79 23.31 4.11
C GLU A 18 -58.74 22.79 5.11
N ALA A 19 -59.17 22.19 6.24
CA ALA A 19 -58.27 21.57 7.20
C ALA A 19 -57.60 20.32 6.60
N ALA A 20 -58.33 19.49 5.87
CA ALA A 20 -57.77 18.32 5.22
C ALA A 20 -56.79 18.67 4.11
N GLU A 21 -57.07 19.71 3.33
CA GLU A 21 -56.13 20.21 2.31
C GLU A 21 -54.88 20.78 2.90
N ALA A 22 -54.98 21.55 4.01
CA ALA A 22 -53.84 22.08 4.72
C ALA A 22 -52.97 20.96 5.31
N GLU A 23 -53.58 19.92 5.89
CA GLU A 23 -52.87 18.77 6.42
C GLU A 23 -52.18 17.96 5.30
N ALA A 24 -52.90 17.70 4.20
CA ALA A 24 -52.34 17.03 3.04
C ALA A 24 -51.11 17.77 2.47
N LYS A 25 -51.22 19.12 2.37
CA LYS A 25 -50.12 19.97 1.92
C LYS A 25 -48.94 19.89 2.86
N ALA A 26 -49.16 19.94 4.18
CA ALA A 26 -48.10 19.81 5.17
C ALA A 26 -47.40 18.45 5.10
N ILE A 27 -48.15 17.38 4.90
CA ILE A 27 -47.57 16.03 4.73
C ILE A 27 -46.71 15.97 3.47
N VAL A 28 -47.18 16.50 2.35
CA VAL A 28 -46.42 16.52 1.09
C VAL A 28 -45.14 17.36 1.22
N GLU A 29 -45.20 18.51 1.84
CA GLU A 29 -44.04 19.36 2.07
C GLU A 29 -43.02 18.68 3.00
N ALA A 30 -43.49 18.03 4.08
CA ALA A 30 -42.61 17.27 4.98
C ALA A 30 -41.96 16.09 4.22
N ALA A 31 -42.73 15.35 3.41
CA ALA A 31 -42.21 14.26 2.60
C ALA A 31 -41.13 14.72 1.59
N LYS A 32 -41.37 15.87 0.94
CA LYS A 32 -40.38 16.47 0.02
C LYS A 32 -39.09 16.87 0.76
N SER A 33 -39.24 17.50 1.90
CA SER A 33 -38.08 17.88 2.73
C SER A 33 -37.27 16.65 3.17
N ASP A 34 -37.96 15.58 3.56
CA ASP A 34 -37.27 14.33 3.96
C ASP A 34 -36.59 13.65 2.76
N ALA A 35 -37.24 13.65 1.60
CA ALA A 35 -36.62 13.14 0.39
C ALA A 35 -35.36 13.92 0.00
N GLU A 36 -35.40 15.24 0.08
CA GLU A 36 -34.23 16.10 -0.19
C GLU A 36 -33.08 15.81 0.78
N LYS A 37 -33.37 15.62 2.07
CA LYS A 37 -32.36 15.22 3.07
C LYS A 37 -31.76 13.87 2.75
N ILE A 38 -32.59 12.89 2.42
CA ILE A 38 -32.11 11.54 2.05
C ILE A 38 -31.18 11.61 0.84
N ILE A 39 -31.53 12.38 -0.17
CA ILE A 39 -30.70 12.56 -1.37
C ILE A 39 -29.39 13.25 -1.02
N ALA A 40 -29.44 14.32 -0.22
CA ALA A 40 -28.25 15.05 0.20
C ALA A 40 -27.31 14.17 1.03
N ASP A 41 -27.84 13.39 1.97
CA ASP A 41 -27.07 12.48 2.79
C ASP A 41 -26.45 11.33 1.93
N ALA A 42 -27.21 10.80 0.99
CA ALA A 42 -26.71 9.79 0.07
C ALA A 42 -25.57 10.33 -0.81
N GLN A 43 -25.70 11.55 -1.31
CA GLN A 43 -24.64 12.21 -2.07
C GLN A 43 -23.39 12.43 -1.25
N ALA A 44 -23.55 12.93 -0.03
CA ALA A 44 -22.43 13.14 0.89
C ALA A 44 -21.71 11.83 1.24
N GLN A 45 -22.46 10.75 1.44
CA GLN A 45 -21.87 9.41 1.67
C GLN A 45 -21.13 8.90 0.44
N ALA A 46 -21.70 9.07 -0.76
CA ALA A 46 -21.03 8.67 -2.01
C ALA A 46 -19.72 9.43 -2.21
N ASP A 47 -19.72 10.73 -1.99
CA ASP A 47 -18.52 11.57 -2.10
C ASP A 47 -17.44 11.16 -1.08
N LYS A 48 -17.86 10.84 0.14
CA LYS A 48 -16.96 10.33 1.19
C LYS A 48 -16.35 8.98 0.80
N ILE A 49 -17.15 8.06 0.28
CA ILE A 49 -16.66 6.74 -0.18
C ILE A 49 -15.64 6.91 -1.30
N LEU A 50 -15.93 7.75 -2.28
CA LEU A 50 -15.02 8.03 -3.38
C LEU A 50 -13.70 8.67 -2.90
N SER A 51 -13.78 9.60 -1.99
CA SER A 51 -12.60 10.24 -1.40
C SER A 51 -11.72 9.22 -0.64
N LEU A 52 -12.32 8.38 0.19
CA LEU A 52 -11.61 7.33 0.91
C LEU A 52 -10.99 6.30 -0.04
N ALA A 53 -11.73 5.90 -1.09
CA ALA A 53 -11.23 4.97 -2.09
C ALA A 53 -10.01 5.52 -2.84
N ARG A 54 -10.00 6.81 -3.19
CA ARG A 54 -8.86 7.47 -3.83
C ARG A 54 -7.64 7.47 -2.90
N THR A 55 -7.82 7.91 -1.67
CA THR A 55 -6.74 7.92 -0.67
C THR A 55 -6.15 6.54 -0.44
N GLU A 56 -7.00 5.52 -0.33
CA GLU A 56 -6.56 4.14 -0.14
C GLU A 56 -5.82 3.60 -1.38
N THR A 57 -6.29 3.94 -2.57
CA THR A 57 -5.63 3.57 -3.82
C THR A 57 -4.24 4.21 -3.93
N GLU A 58 -4.10 5.49 -3.61
CA GLU A 58 -2.81 6.18 -3.60
C GLU A 58 -1.85 5.55 -2.57
N ARG A 59 -2.35 5.26 -1.37
CA ARG A 59 -1.58 4.58 -0.32
C ARG A 59 -1.10 3.19 -0.77
N MET A 60 -2.00 2.42 -1.37
CA MET A 60 -1.70 1.07 -1.87
C MET A 60 -0.69 1.11 -3.01
N THR A 61 -0.84 2.05 -3.95
CA THR A 61 0.10 2.23 -5.07
C THR A 61 1.50 2.53 -4.54
N LYS A 62 1.63 3.50 -3.64
CA LYS A 62 2.91 3.86 -3.04
C LYS A 62 3.54 2.70 -2.27
N SER A 63 2.75 2.01 -1.44
CA SER A 63 3.20 0.84 -0.69
C SER A 63 3.68 -0.29 -1.61
N SER A 64 2.97 -0.50 -2.73
CA SER A 64 3.34 -1.51 -3.73
C SER A 64 4.64 -1.16 -4.45
N GLU A 65 4.81 0.11 -4.83
CA GLU A 65 6.07 0.59 -5.42
C GLU A 65 7.26 0.40 -4.48
N ASP A 66 7.08 0.74 -3.21
CA ASP A 66 8.11 0.55 -2.18
C ASP A 66 8.44 -0.93 -1.97
N ALA A 67 7.41 -1.79 -1.96
CA ALA A 67 7.59 -3.25 -1.86
C ALA A 67 8.35 -3.83 -3.06
N ILE A 68 8.04 -3.39 -4.28
CA ILE A 68 8.75 -3.81 -5.51
C ILE A 68 10.22 -3.35 -5.47
N ARG A 69 10.49 -2.11 -5.05
CA ARG A 69 11.85 -1.61 -4.89
C ARG A 69 12.63 -2.40 -3.84
N GLN A 70 11.99 -2.75 -2.73
CA GLN A 70 12.59 -3.57 -1.69
C GLN A 70 12.89 -4.98 -2.20
N ALA A 71 11.95 -5.61 -2.88
CA ALA A 71 12.15 -6.92 -3.49
C ALA A 71 13.29 -6.90 -4.53
N GLY A 72 13.37 -5.85 -5.34
CA GLY A 72 14.48 -5.66 -6.29
C GLY A 72 15.83 -5.55 -5.60
N ARG A 73 15.92 -4.76 -4.54
CA ARG A 73 17.16 -4.67 -3.73
C ARG A 73 17.53 -6.00 -3.11
N ASN A 74 16.58 -6.71 -2.52
CA ASN A 74 16.81 -8.01 -1.91
C ASN A 74 17.26 -9.04 -2.93
N LEU A 75 16.68 -9.02 -4.13
CA LEU A 75 17.09 -9.89 -5.23
C LEU A 75 18.54 -9.63 -5.65
N LEU A 76 18.93 -8.37 -5.80
CA LEU A 76 20.31 -7.99 -6.15
C LEU A 76 21.31 -8.41 -5.08
N ILE A 77 20.97 -8.23 -3.80
CA ILE A 77 21.80 -8.65 -2.67
C ILE A 77 21.96 -10.17 -2.67
N SER A 78 20.87 -10.93 -2.78
CA SER A 78 20.90 -12.39 -2.82
C SER A 78 21.68 -12.93 -4.02
N PHE A 79 21.52 -12.31 -5.18
CA PHE A 79 22.28 -12.66 -6.38
C PHE A 79 23.77 -12.42 -6.17
N ARG A 80 24.15 -11.24 -5.67
CA ARG A 80 25.54 -10.91 -5.38
C ARG A 80 26.16 -11.90 -4.38
N GLU A 81 25.44 -12.22 -3.32
CA GLU A 81 25.90 -13.19 -2.31
C GLU A 81 26.08 -14.58 -2.90
N SER A 82 25.13 -15.03 -3.76
CA SER A 82 25.23 -16.31 -4.43
C SER A 82 26.42 -16.37 -5.39
N VAL A 83 26.60 -15.37 -6.22
CA VAL A 83 27.76 -15.29 -7.13
C VAL A 83 29.07 -15.24 -6.33
N THR A 84 29.15 -14.46 -5.26
CA THR A 84 30.33 -14.39 -4.41
C THR A 84 30.66 -15.76 -3.77
N ARG A 85 29.63 -16.48 -3.32
CA ARG A 85 29.78 -17.81 -2.73
C ARG A 85 30.32 -18.80 -3.74
N GLU A 86 29.75 -18.82 -4.95
CA GLU A 86 30.21 -19.71 -6.02
C GLU A 86 31.64 -19.39 -6.47
N LEU A 87 31.98 -18.12 -6.63
CA LEU A 87 33.33 -17.71 -6.97
C LEU A 87 34.33 -18.07 -5.87
N ASN A 88 33.98 -17.87 -4.60
CA ASN A 88 34.84 -18.26 -3.50
C ASN A 88 35.04 -19.77 -3.40
N ALA A 89 34.00 -20.56 -3.71
CA ALA A 89 34.13 -22.01 -3.77
C ALA A 89 35.09 -22.45 -4.88
N ILE A 90 34.95 -21.91 -6.09
CA ILE A 90 35.83 -22.20 -7.22
C ILE A 90 37.28 -21.79 -6.93
N ILE A 91 37.46 -20.59 -6.38
CA ILE A 91 38.80 -20.09 -6.00
C ILE A 91 39.41 -20.97 -4.89
N GLY A 92 38.58 -21.32 -3.89
CA GLY A 92 39.04 -22.19 -2.78
C GLY A 92 39.49 -23.57 -3.27
N GLU A 93 38.73 -24.18 -4.16
CA GLU A 93 39.13 -25.46 -4.77
C GLU A 93 40.45 -25.37 -5.55
N ASN A 94 40.58 -24.31 -6.38
CA ASN A 94 41.79 -24.10 -7.17
C ASN A 94 42.99 -23.77 -6.28
N VAL A 95 42.82 -22.94 -5.25
CA VAL A 95 43.87 -22.61 -4.28
C VAL A 95 44.31 -23.88 -3.53
N THR A 96 43.36 -24.68 -3.07
CA THR A 96 43.66 -25.95 -2.39
C THR A 96 44.44 -26.90 -3.30
N ALA A 97 44.05 -27.01 -4.56
CA ALA A 97 44.75 -27.82 -5.54
C ALA A 97 46.18 -27.33 -5.78
N VAL A 98 46.40 -26.03 -5.86
CA VAL A 98 47.71 -25.41 -6.00
C VAL A 98 48.57 -25.67 -4.77
N TYR A 99 48.04 -25.47 -3.58
CA TYR A 99 48.78 -25.73 -2.31
C TYR A 99 49.13 -27.20 -2.12
N SER A 100 48.37 -28.10 -2.69
CA SER A 100 48.61 -29.52 -2.64
C SER A 100 49.56 -30.04 -3.75
N SER A 101 49.98 -29.16 -4.67
CA SER A 101 50.83 -29.52 -5.80
C SER A 101 52.30 -29.54 -5.42
N ASP A 102 53.07 -30.43 -6.08
CA ASP A 102 54.52 -30.51 -5.96
C ASP A 102 55.19 -29.19 -6.40
N ALA A 103 54.59 -28.47 -7.35
CA ALA A 103 55.06 -27.19 -7.81
C ALA A 103 54.99 -26.11 -6.70
N PHE A 104 53.98 -26.12 -5.86
CA PHE A 104 53.87 -25.21 -4.72
C PHE A 104 54.89 -25.50 -3.63
N ALA A 105 55.07 -26.78 -3.30
CA ALA A 105 56.11 -27.23 -2.39
C ALA A 105 57.51 -26.85 -2.91
N GLY A 106 57.77 -27.03 -4.21
CA GLY A 106 59.01 -26.57 -4.84
C GLY A 106 59.20 -25.04 -4.80
N LEU A 107 58.13 -24.26 -4.94
CA LEU A 107 58.20 -22.82 -4.84
C LEU A 107 58.55 -22.37 -3.42
N ILE A 108 57.96 -22.93 -2.37
CA ILE A 108 58.30 -22.65 -0.98
C ILE A 108 59.73 -22.99 -0.69
N ILE A 109 60.24 -24.16 -1.09
CA ILE A 109 61.62 -24.56 -0.92
C ILE A 109 62.56 -23.55 -1.60
N SER A 110 62.27 -23.14 -2.82
CA SER A 110 63.03 -22.14 -3.58
C SER A 110 63.07 -20.78 -2.90
N ILE A 111 61.95 -20.32 -2.31
CA ILE A 111 61.90 -19.07 -1.56
C ILE A 111 62.76 -19.16 -0.28
N VAL A 112 62.66 -20.24 0.47
CA VAL A 112 63.45 -20.47 1.69
C VAL A 112 64.94 -20.53 1.38
N GLU A 113 65.33 -21.27 0.31
CA GLU A 113 66.74 -21.31 -0.11
C GLU A 113 67.27 -19.96 -0.58
N SER A 114 66.45 -19.16 -1.27
CA SER A 114 66.78 -17.80 -1.66
C SER A 114 66.98 -16.89 -0.45
N TRP A 115 66.15 -17.09 0.59
CA TRP A 115 66.27 -16.37 1.84
C TRP A 115 67.51 -16.76 2.63
N ALA A 116 67.85 -18.05 2.69
CA ALA A 116 69.03 -18.56 3.38
C ALA A 116 70.37 -18.18 2.70
N LYS A 117 70.31 -17.88 1.38
CA LYS A 117 71.50 -17.44 0.62
C LYS A 117 71.71 -15.92 0.63
N LYS A 118 70.80 -15.13 1.17
CA LYS A 118 71.06 -13.70 1.38
C LYS A 118 72.05 -13.56 2.52
N PRO A 119 73.16 -12.93 2.28
CA PRO A 119 74.07 -12.60 3.40
C PRO A 119 73.25 -11.73 4.35
N ASP A 120 73.43 -12.02 5.65
CA ASP A 120 72.83 -11.28 6.73
C ASP A 120 72.95 -9.78 6.48
N ALA A 121 71.79 -9.09 6.54
CA ALA A 121 71.72 -7.65 6.57
C ALA A 121 72.15 -7.20 7.99
N GLU A 122 73.34 -7.64 8.43
CA GLU A 122 74.01 -7.14 9.62
C GLU A 122 75.02 -6.05 9.28
N ASP A 123 74.62 -5.16 8.40
CA ASP A 123 75.38 -3.89 8.30
C ASP A 123 74.40 -2.78 7.76
N ILE A 124 73.51 -2.40 8.63
CA ILE A 124 72.98 -1.05 8.60
C ILE A 124 72.86 -0.52 10.00
#